data_cac0c1c2d9b3c7ea641d6237cee93c9e
#
_entry.id   cac0c1c2d9b3c7ea641d6237cee93c9e
#
_cell.length_a   1.000
_cell.length_b   1.000
_cell.length_c   1.000
_cell.angle_alpha   90.00
_cell.angle_beta   90.00
_cell.angle_gamma   90.00
#
_symmetry.space_group_name_H-M   'P 1'
#
loop_
_entity.id
_entity.type
_entity.pdbx_description
1 polymer ?
#
loop_
_entity_poly.entity_id
_entity_poly.type
_entity_poly.pdbx_seq_one_letter_code
_entity_poly.pdbx_strand_id
1 'polypeptide(L)'
;HDSHRRQRQMCIRDSAYTNDQNLIDNFHKGDRRGRGAPLNMVITTTGAVKAVAKALPELDGKLTGNAIRVPTPNVSLAILSLQLDKEISASDVNEYLRSVAFHSKYREIVGYVNSSEIVSTDFYSSSFASVIDSHATIASGKSLTLYCWYDNEYGYSKQVLGLAKKVANIQLPRLPKPID
;
A
#
# COMPACT_ATOMS: atom_id res chain seq x y z
N HIS A 1 -29.06 -3.75 -23.81
CA HIS A 1 -27.93 -2.80 -23.62
C HIS A 1 -26.94 -3.44 -22.67
N ASP A 2 -25.97 -4.10 -23.27
CA ASP A 2 -24.91 -4.82 -22.58
C ASP A 2 -23.78 -3.80 -22.28
N SER A 3 -23.85 -3.21 -21.09
CA SER A 3 -22.76 -2.39 -20.60
C SER A 3 -21.65 -3.33 -20.15
N HIS A 4 -20.66 -3.52 -20.97
CA HIS A 4 -19.41 -4.19 -20.62
C HIS A 4 -18.84 -3.55 -19.34
N ARG A 5 -19.14 -4.12 -18.19
CA ARG A 5 -18.43 -3.85 -16.93
C ARG A 5 -17.02 -4.37 -17.10
N ARG A 6 -16.15 -3.55 -17.63
CA ARG A 6 -14.70 -3.86 -17.67
C ARG A 6 -14.24 -4.07 -16.22
N GLN A 7 -13.89 -5.29 -15.90
CA GLN A 7 -13.31 -5.63 -14.61
C GLN A 7 -11.96 -4.91 -14.49
N ARG A 8 -11.92 -3.87 -13.68
CA ARG A 8 -10.67 -3.31 -13.20
C ARG A 8 -10.13 -4.30 -12.18
N GLN A 9 -9.13 -5.07 -12.55
CA GLN A 9 -8.48 -5.99 -11.64
C GLN A 9 -7.38 -5.23 -10.90
N MET A 10 -7.49 -5.16 -9.58
CA MET A 10 -6.42 -4.73 -8.72
C MET A 10 -5.94 -5.93 -7.91
N CYS A 11 -4.66 -6.25 -8.03
CA CYS A 11 -4.00 -7.27 -7.21
C CYS A 11 -3.16 -6.59 -6.15
N ILE A 12 -3.40 -6.90 -4.89
CA ILE A 12 -2.63 -6.39 -3.74
C ILE A 12 -1.77 -7.53 -3.22
N ARG A 13 -0.47 -7.31 -3.12
CA ARG A 13 0.48 -8.22 -2.47
C ARG A 13 1.09 -7.51 -1.27
N ASP A 14 0.95 -8.13 -0.12
CA ASP A 14 1.44 -7.66 1.17
C ASP A 14 2.57 -8.57 1.65
N SER A 15 3.67 -8.05 2.19
CA SER A 15 4.92 -8.79 2.18
C SER A 15 5.68 -8.96 3.49
N ALA A 16 5.37 -8.25 4.60
CA ALA A 16 5.99 -8.56 5.89
C ALA A 16 5.28 -9.69 6.63
N TYR A 17 5.96 -10.41 7.50
CA TYR A 17 5.26 -11.32 8.41
C TYR A 17 4.74 -10.57 9.64
N THR A 18 3.60 -11.04 10.15
CA THR A 18 2.90 -10.45 11.28
C THR A 18 2.88 -11.41 12.47
N ASN A 19 2.46 -10.94 13.64
CA ASN A 19 2.42 -11.71 14.88
C ASN A 19 1.61 -13.02 14.82
N ASP A 20 0.79 -13.22 13.80
CA ASP A 20 0.04 -14.44 13.58
C ASP A 20 0.81 -15.51 12.77
N GLN A 21 2.06 -15.25 12.39
CA GLN A 21 2.96 -16.20 11.76
C GLN A 21 3.88 -16.81 12.81
N ASN A 22 3.97 -18.14 12.87
CA ASN A 22 4.85 -18.82 13.80
C ASN A 22 6.34 -18.58 13.46
N LEU A 23 7.18 -18.44 14.48
CA LEU A 23 8.63 -18.32 14.29
C LEU A 23 9.29 -19.67 13.99
N ILE A 24 8.74 -20.74 14.54
CA ILE A 24 9.14 -22.13 14.26
C ILE A 24 7.91 -22.91 13.79
N ASP A 25 8.12 -24.04 13.15
CA ASP A 25 7.02 -24.91 12.72
C ASP A 25 6.19 -25.35 13.94
N ASN A 26 4.91 -24.99 13.94
CA ASN A 26 3.96 -25.35 15.00
C ASN A 26 2.53 -25.31 14.45
N PHE A 27 1.60 -25.92 15.18
CA PHE A 27 0.20 -25.92 14.81
C PHE A 27 -0.37 -24.52 14.67
N HIS A 28 -1.12 -24.30 13.60
CA HIS A 28 -1.91 -23.09 13.37
C HIS A 28 -3.15 -23.44 12.56
N LYS A 29 -4.30 -22.85 12.89
CA LYS A 29 -5.57 -23.10 12.18
C LYS A 29 -5.55 -22.76 10.68
N GLY A 30 -4.60 -21.96 10.25
CA GLY A 30 -4.30 -21.70 8.84
C GLY A 30 -2.99 -22.39 8.49
N ASP A 31 -3.05 -23.52 7.77
CA ASP A 31 -1.94 -24.47 7.57
C ASP A 31 -0.58 -23.83 7.28
N ARG A 32 -0.52 -22.95 6.30
CA ARG A 32 0.73 -22.30 5.90
C ARG A 32 1.31 -21.34 6.95
N ARG A 33 0.46 -20.79 7.83
CA ARG A 33 0.90 -19.89 8.91
C ARG A 33 1.56 -20.63 10.07
N GLY A 34 1.44 -21.95 10.10
CA GLY A 34 2.14 -22.80 11.03
C GLY A 34 3.61 -23.02 10.69
N ARG A 35 4.04 -22.65 9.48
CA ARG A 35 5.44 -22.79 9.06
C ARG A 35 6.28 -21.62 9.55
N GLY A 36 7.54 -21.92 9.94
CA GLY A 36 8.45 -20.94 10.53
C GLY A 36 8.76 -19.77 9.59
N ALA A 37 8.47 -18.56 10.07
CA ALA A 37 8.59 -17.31 9.30
C ALA A 37 10.02 -17.00 8.81
N PRO A 38 11.11 -17.20 9.63
CA PRO A 38 12.44 -16.72 9.26
C PRO A 38 13.05 -17.34 8.02
N LEU A 39 12.57 -18.53 7.64
CA LEU A 39 13.15 -19.31 6.53
C LEU A 39 12.19 -19.57 5.38
N ASN A 40 10.98 -18.98 5.43
CA ASN A 40 9.94 -19.30 4.45
C ASN A 40 9.27 -18.07 3.88
N MET A 41 8.96 -18.12 2.58
CA MET A 41 7.92 -17.29 1.98
C MET A 41 6.58 -18.01 2.10
N VAL A 42 5.57 -17.33 2.63
CA VAL A 42 4.25 -17.92 2.90
C VAL A 42 3.15 -17.18 2.18
N ILE A 43 2.45 -17.87 1.30
CA ILE A 43 1.26 -17.33 0.63
C ILE A 43 0.08 -17.44 1.59
N THR A 44 -0.62 -16.34 1.83
CA THR A 44 -1.79 -16.28 2.70
C THR A 44 -2.82 -15.29 2.17
N THR A 45 -4.00 -15.30 2.76
CA THR A 45 -5.05 -14.33 2.47
C THR A 45 -4.73 -12.96 3.08
N THR A 46 -5.25 -11.91 2.47
CA THR A 46 -5.21 -10.56 3.03
C THR A 46 -6.61 -10.00 3.23
N GLY A 47 -6.78 -9.22 4.29
CA GLY A 47 -7.99 -8.45 4.54
C GLY A 47 -8.06 -7.14 3.74
N ALA A 48 -6.98 -6.75 3.07
CA ALA A 48 -6.85 -5.47 2.37
C ALA A 48 -7.94 -5.27 1.31
N VAL A 49 -8.26 -6.29 0.52
CA VAL A 49 -9.32 -6.24 -0.50
C VAL A 49 -10.67 -5.84 0.11
N LYS A 50 -11.07 -6.49 1.22
CA LYS A 50 -12.32 -6.18 1.92
C LYS A 50 -12.30 -4.77 2.54
N ALA A 51 -11.15 -4.34 3.05
CA ALA A 51 -10.99 -3.00 3.64
C ALA A 51 -11.12 -1.91 2.57
N VAL A 52 -10.49 -2.09 1.41
CA VAL A 52 -10.59 -1.16 0.29
C VAL A 52 -12.02 -1.09 -0.25
N ALA A 53 -12.70 -2.22 -0.42
CA ALA A 53 -14.09 -2.25 -0.88
C ALA A 53 -15.06 -1.53 0.10
N LYS A 54 -14.78 -1.58 1.41
CA LYS A 54 -15.56 -0.80 2.39
C LYS A 54 -15.34 0.72 2.26
N ALA A 55 -14.12 1.14 1.95
CA ALA A 55 -13.77 2.56 1.80
C ALA A 55 -14.16 3.11 0.41
N LEU A 56 -14.12 2.27 -0.62
CA LEU A 56 -14.41 2.58 -2.01
C LEU A 56 -15.40 1.54 -2.57
N PRO A 57 -16.70 1.68 -2.27
CA PRO A 57 -17.72 0.67 -2.65
C PRO A 57 -17.82 0.42 -4.17
N GLU A 58 -17.42 1.39 -4.98
CA GLU A 58 -17.36 1.27 -6.45
C GLU A 58 -16.34 0.23 -6.94
N LEU A 59 -15.43 -0.20 -6.06
CA LEU A 59 -14.44 -1.24 -6.33
C LEU A 59 -14.87 -2.62 -5.84
N ASP A 60 -16.02 -2.74 -5.20
CA ASP A 60 -16.51 -4.04 -4.73
C ASP A 60 -16.69 -5.01 -5.90
N GLY A 61 -16.22 -6.24 -5.70
CA GLY A 61 -16.20 -7.27 -6.76
C GLY A 61 -15.16 -7.05 -7.87
N LYS A 62 -14.40 -5.94 -7.85
CA LYS A 62 -13.36 -5.64 -8.85
C LYS A 62 -11.95 -5.85 -8.33
N LEU A 63 -11.82 -6.24 -7.07
CA LEU A 63 -10.54 -6.39 -6.39
C LEU A 63 -10.24 -7.87 -6.13
N THR A 64 -9.01 -8.25 -6.40
CA THR A 64 -8.45 -9.53 -5.96
C THR A 64 -7.17 -9.26 -5.18
N GLY A 65 -6.80 -10.14 -4.27
CA GLY A 65 -5.56 -9.96 -3.53
C GLY A 65 -5.19 -11.14 -2.67
N ASN A 66 -3.90 -11.29 -2.48
CA ASN A 66 -3.29 -12.22 -1.55
C ASN A 66 -2.11 -11.54 -0.86
N ALA A 67 -1.58 -12.17 0.18
CA ALA A 67 -0.36 -11.75 0.82
C ALA A 67 0.73 -12.80 0.63
N ILE A 68 1.96 -12.35 0.44
CA ILE A 68 3.15 -13.19 0.50
C ILE A 68 3.96 -12.70 1.70
N ARG A 69 4.04 -13.52 2.74
CA ARG A 69 4.85 -13.23 3.91
C ARG A 69 6.29 -13.57 3.60
N VAL A 70 7.19 -12.64 3.88
CA VAL A 70 8.64 -12.79 3.67
C VAL A 70 9.39 -12.55 4.99
N PRO A 71 10.61 -13.06 5.15
CA PRO A 71 11.39 -12.94 6.39
C PRO A 71 11.93 -11.52 6.63
N THR A 72 11.06 -10.52 6.63
CA THR A 72 11.38 -9.14 6.99
C THR A 72 10.60 -8.76 8.25
N PRO A 73 11.25 -8.18 9.27
CA PRO A 73 10.61 -7.94 10.56
C PRO A 73 9.54 -6.85 10.52
N ASN A 74 9.67 -5.89 9.64
CA ASN A 74 8.70 -4.80 9.46
C ASN A 74 8.76 -4.26 8.02
N VAL A 75 7.85 -3.36 7.69
CA VAL A 75 7.61 -2.75 6.38
C VAL A 75 7.07 -3.75 5.37
N SER A 76 5.96 -3.39 4.79
CA SER A 76 5.30 -4.13 3.72
C SER A 76 5.39 -3.38 2.40
N LEU A 77 5.24 -4.14 1.32
CA LEU A 77 5.19 -3.64 -0.05
C LEU A 77 3.85 -4.02 -0.67
N ALA A 78 2.99 -3.05 -0.92
CA ALA A 78 1.81 -3.27 -1.74
C ALA A 78 2.17 -3.15 -3.22
N ILE A 79 1.93 -4.22 -3.97
CA ILE A 79 2.05 -4.22 -5.43
C ILE A 79 0.64 -4.10 -6.00
N LEU A 80 0.35 -2.97 -6.62
CA LEU A 80 -0.96 -2.66 -7.19
C LEU A 80 -0.91 -2.84 -8.70
N SER A 81 -1.50 -3.93 -9.19
CA SER A 81 -1.68 -4.13 -10.63
C SER A 81 -3.06 -3.60 -11.03
N LEU A 82 -3.09 -2.59 -11.88
CA LEU A 82 -4.28 -1.82 -12.25
C LEU A 82 -4.54 -1.95 -13.74
N GLN A 83 -5.81 -2.08 -14.12
CA GLN A 83 -6.26 -1.94 -15.50
C GLN A 83 -6.98 -0.60 -15.64
N LEU A 84 -6.46 0.28 -16.46
CA LEU A 84 -6.96 1.64 -16.67
C LEU A 84 -7.88 1.72 -17.89
N ASP A 85 -8.68 2.77 -17.97
CA ASP A 85 -9.53 3.03 -19.14
C ASP A 85 -8.75 3.60 -20.33
N LYS A 86 -7.66 4.31 -20.04
CA LYS A 86 -6.79 4.97 -21.03
C LYS A 86 -5.36 4.44 -20.95
N GLU A 87 -4.65 4.54 -22.03
CA GLU A 87 -3.21 4.33 -22.05
C GLU A 87 -2.51 5.44 -21.28
N ILE A 88 -1.45 5.08 -20.61
CA ILE A 88 -0.67 6.02 -19.79
C ILE A 88 0.80 5.59 -19.80
N SER A 89 1.71 6.56 -19.72
CA SER A 89 3.13 6.31 -19.53
C SER A 89 3.52 6.27 -18.05
N ALA A 90 4.60 5.58 -17.72
CA ALA A 90 5.13 5.58 -16.35
C ALA A 90 5.56 7.00 -15.91
N SER A 91 6.06 7.81 -16.84
CA SER A 91 6.43 9.21 -16.58
C SER A 91 5.22 10.04 -16.14
N ASP A 92 4.12 9.98 -16.90
CA ASP A 92 2.91 10.76 -16.60
C ASP A 92 2.28 10.36 -15.26
N VAL A 93 2.27 9.04 -14.98
CA VAL A 93 1.82 8.53 -13.68
C VAL A 93 2.70 9.05 -12.54
N ASN A 94 4.01 8.95 -12.70
CA ASN A 94 4.95 9.37 -11.68
C ASN A 94 4.88 10.88 -11.43
N GLU A 95 4.72 11.70 -12.45
CA GLU A 95 4.52 13.15 -12.31
C GLU A 95 3.23 13.46 -11.57
N TYR A 96 2.13 12.82 -11.95
CA TYR A 96 0.85 12.97 -11.25
C TYR A 96 0.95 12.56 -9.78
N LEU A 97 1.51 11.40 -9.48
CA LEU A 97 1.63 10.90 -8.12
C LEU A 97 2.60 11.74 -7.28
N ARG A 98 3.67 12.26 -7.91
CA ARG A 98 4.56 13.24 -7.28
C ARG A 98 3.82 14.51 -6.91
N SER A 99 3.02 15.05 -7.82
CA SER A 99 2.18 16.23 -7.54
C SER A 99 1.21 15.96 -6.39
N VAL A 100 0.56 14.80 -6.36
CA VAL A 100 -0.34 14.41 -5.27
C VAL A 100 0.42 14.35 -3.93
N ALA A 101 1.60 13.74 -3.89
CA ALA A 101 2.38 13.60 -2.68
C ALA A 101 2.89 14.93 -2.11
N PHE A 102 3.22 15.90 -2.96
CA PHE A 102 3.82 17.16 -2.49
C PHE A 102 2.84 18.33 -2.41
N HIS A 103 1.82 18.38 -3.27
CA HIS A 103 0.99 19.57 -3.45
C HIS A 103 -0.50 19.36 -3.16
N SER A 104 -0.94 18.12 -2.85
CA SER A 104 -2.35 17.87 -2.55
C SER A 104 -2.66 17.80 -1.06
N LYS A 105 -3.93 17.70 -0.74
CA LYS A 105 -4.42 17.40 0.62
C LYS A 105 -3.90 16.08 1.20
N TYR A 106 -3.34 15.21 0.35
CA TYR A 106 -2.79 13.91 0.74
C TYR A 106 -1.30 13.92 1.07
N ARG A 107 -0.63 15.07 1.00
CA ARG A 107 0.82 15.21 1.22
C ARG A 107 1.35 14.72 2.58
N GLU A 108 0.48 14.55 3.57
CA GLU A 108 0.84 13.99 4.89
C GLU A 108 0.52 12.50 5.00
N ILE A 109 -0.13 11.94 3.99
CA ILE A 109 -0.60 10.56 3.95
C ILE A 109 0.17 9.76 2.92
N VAL A 110 0.45 10.37 1.77
CA VAL A 110 1.13 9.74 0.64
C VAL A 110 2.54 10.33 0.51
N GLY A 111 3.55 9.49 0.64
CA GLY A 111 4.94 9.82 0.34
C GLY A 111 5.29 9.44 -1.10
N TYR A 112 6.42 9.98 -1.57
CA TYR A 112 6.94 9.71 -2.91
C TYR A 112 8.47 9.66 -2.83
N VAL A 113 9.06 8.64 -3.41
CA VAL A 113 10.51 8.46 -3.45
C VAL A 113 10.96 8.26 -4.89
N ASN A 114 12.09 8.90 -5.21
CA ASN A 114 12.74 8.84 -6.51
C ASN A 114 14.22 8.47 -6.31
N SER A 115 14.46 7.24 -5.88
CA SER A 115 15.80 6.67 -5.71
C SER A 115 15.77 5.21 -6.13
N SER A 116 16.81 4.77 -6.80
CA SER A 116 16.98 3.38 -7.25
C SER A 116 17.58 2.46 -6.18
N GLU A 117 17.99 3.01 -5.03
CA GLU A 117 18.74 2.27 -3.99
C GLU A 117 17.88 1.87 -2.79
N ILE A 118 16.60 2.26 -2.78
CA ILE A 118 15.72 2.05 -1.64
C ILE A 118 15.35 0.59 -1.44
N VAL A 119 15.26 0.22 -0.16
CA VAL A 119 14.82 -1.10 0.30
C VAL A 119 13.90 -0.96 1.52
N SER A 120 13.31 -2.04 1.99
CA SER A 120 12.33 -2.02 3.08
C SER A 120 12.81 -1.32 4.35
N THR A 121 14.10 -1.42 4.71
CA THR A 121 14.64 -0.81 5.94
C THR A 121 14.64 0.71 5.92
N ASP A 122 14.62 1.34 4.73
CA ASP A 122 14.58 2.80 4.59
C ASP A 122 13.22 3.38 5.01
N PHE A 123 12.20 2.53 5.11
CA PHE A 123 10.85 2.95 5.48
C PHE A 123 10.47 2.64 6.93
N TYR A 124 11.42 2.19 7.74
CA TYR A 124 11.16 2.02 9.19
C TYR A 124 10.79 3.36 9.81
N SER A 125 9.72 3.35 10.61
CA SER A 125 9.16 4.54 11.23
C SER A 125 8.66 5.60 10.23
N SER A 126 8.37 5.21 9.00
CA SER A 126 7.72 6.10 8.04
C SER A 126 6.33 6.50 8.54
N SER A 127 6.07 7.80 8.58
CA SER A 127 4.78 8.35 9.02
C SER A 127 3.71 8.35 7.94
N PHE A 128 4.08 8.07 6.70
CA PHE A 128 3.14 7.99 5.59
C PHE A 128 2.32 6.70 5.65
N ALA A 129 1.08 6.77 5.22
CA ALA A 129 0.27 5.56 5.04
C ALA A 129 0.76 4.71 3.85
N SER A 130 1.38 5.36 2.87
CA SER A 130 1.97 4.70 1.71
C SER A 130 3.03 5.60 1.09
N VAL A 131 4.15 5.04 0.65
CA VAL A 131 5.21 5.74 -0.09
C VAL A 131 5.36 5.11 -1.46
N ILE A 132 5.14 5.90 -2.50
CA ILE A 132 5.20 5.46 -3.89
C ILE A 132 6.65 5.38 -4.34
N ASP A 133 7.02 4.21 -4.88
CA ASP A 133 8.31 3.96 -5.49
C ASP A 133 8.25 4.26 -6.99
N SER A 134 8.78 5.42 -7.39
CA SER A 134 8.69 5.86 -8.77
C SER A 134 9.57 5.07 -9.73
N HIS A 135 10.70 4.55 -9.27
CA HIS A 135 11.59 3.75 -10.10
C HIS A 135 11.03 2.35 -10.40
N ALA A 136 10.14 1.85 -9.53
CA ALA A 136 9.48 0.57 -9.73
C ALA A 136 8.16 0.66 -10.52
N THR A 137 7.70 1.86 -10.89
CA THR A 137 6.47 2.04 -11.68
C THR A 137 6.60 1.41 -13.06
N ILE A 138 5.65 0.54 -13.42
CA ILE A 138 5.59 -0.12 -14.71
C ILE A 138 4.28 0.25 -15.39
N ALA A 139 4.35 0.77 -16.62
CA ALA A 139 3.18 1.05 -17.44
C ALA A 139 3.34 0.42 -18.83
N SER A 140 2.29 -0.20 -19.34
CA SER A 140 2.24 -0.79 -20.68
C SER A 140 0.81 -0.71 -21.21
N GLY A 141 0.57 0.18 -22.18
CA GLY A 141 -0.75 0.47 -22.69
C GLY A 141 -1.68 0.91 -21.55
N LYS A 142 -2.70 0.11 -21.25
CA LYS A 142 -3.67 0.36 -20.18
C LYS A 142 -3.33 -0.33 -18.86
N SER A 143 -2.25 -1.08 -18.83
CA SER A 143 -1.82 -1.79 -17.61
C SER A 143 -0.81 -0.94 -16.84
N LEU A 144 -1.05 -0.79 -15.54
CA LEU A 144 -0.20 -0.04 -14.63
C LEU A 144 0.12 -0.90 -13.41
N THR A 145 1.39 -0.99 -13.04
CA THR A 145 1.80 -1.60 -11.77
C THR A 145 2.53 -0.56 -10.94
N LEU A 146 2.05 -0.35 -9.73
CA LEU A 146 2.64 0.53 -8.73
C LEU A 146 3.19 -0.29 -7.57
N TYR A 147 4.28 0.18 -7.01
CA TYR A 147 4.90 -0.35 -5.81
C TYR A 147 4.82 0.70 -4.70
N CYS A 148 4.23 0.30 -3.58
CA CYS A 148 3.91 1.21 -2.50
C CYS A 148 4.41 0.63 -1.18
N TRP A 149 5.41 1.27 -0.58
CA TRP A 149 5.98 0.91 0.71
C TRP A 149 5.15 1.46 1.86
N TYR A 150 5.05 0.73 2.96
CA TYR A 150 4.42 1.23 4.18
C TYR A 150 4.92 0.50 5.42
N ASP A 151 5.07 1.25 6.50
CA ASP A 151 5.33 0.70 7.82
C ASP A 151 4.00 0.24 8.44
N ASN A 152 3.88 -1.05 8.70
CA ASN A 152 2.65 -1.68 9.19
C ASN A 152 2.19 -1.13 10.54
N GLU A 153 3.13 -0.76 11.40
CA GLU A 153 2.88 -0.37 12.77
C GLU A 153 2.90 1.16 12.95
N TYR A 154 3.99 1.78 12.58
CA TYR A 154 4.18 3.22 12.79
C TYR A 154 3.28 4.05 11.87
N GLY A 155 3.23 3.72 10.59
CA GLY A 155 2.39 4.41 9.62
C GLY A 155 0.92 4.38 10.00
N TYR A 156 0.39 3.21 10.37
CA TYR A 156 -0.99 3.07 10.84
C TYR A 156 -1.25 3.88 12.12
N SER A 157 -0.38 3.79 13.12
CA SER A 157 -0.50 4.51 14.39
C SER A 157 -0.53 6.03 14.17
N LYS A 158 0.28 6.54 13.23
CA LYS A 158 0.27 7.97 12.85
C LYS A 158 -1.04 8.39 12.21
N GLN A 159 -1.64 7.56 11.36
CA GLN A 159 -2.95 7.85 10.75
C GLN A 159 -4.06 7.89 11.81
N VAL A 160 -4.07 6.93 12.74
CA VAL A 160 -5.02 6.91 13.87
C VAL A 160 -4.88 8.17 14.73
N LEU A 161 -3.65 8.54 15.09
CA LEU A 161 -3.39 9.77 15.85
C LEU A 161 -3.84 11.03 15.08
N GLY A 162 -3.59 11.07 13.77
CA GLY A 162 -4.04 12.16 12.89
C GLY A 162 -5.57 12.29 12.89
N LEU A 163 -6.27 11.16 12.78
CA LEU A 163 -7.72 11.13 12.86
C LEU A 163 -8.24 11.56 14.24
N ALA A 164 -7.65 11.07 15.32
CA ALA A 164 -8.01 11.46 16.69
C ALA A 164 -7.86 12.97 16.90
N LYS A 165 -6.77 13.58 16.45
CA LYS A 165 -6.56 15.04 16.48
C LYS A 165 -7.65 15.77 15.70
N LYS A 166 -8.01 15.28 14.52
CA LYS A 166 -9.07 15.88 13.70
C LYS A 166 -10.43 15.80 14.39
N VAL A 167 -10.77 14.67 14.99
CA VAL A 167 -12.02 14.50 15.76
C VAL A 167 -12.05 15.42 16.98
N ALA A 168 -10.92 15.56 17.68
CA ALA A 168 -10.77 16.45 18.83
C ALA A 168 -10.63 17.95 18.45
N ASN A 169 -10.70 18.28 17.15
CA ASN A 169 -10.50 19.63 16.63
C ASN A 169 -9.16 20.27 17.04
N ILE A 170 -8.13 19.46 17.24
CA ILE A 170 -6.78 19.91 17.58
C ILE A 170 -6.05 20.25 16.28
N GLN A 171 -5.79 21.52 16.08
CA GLN A 171 -4.95 22.00 14.97
C GLN A 171 -3.54 22.26 15.47
N LEU A 172 -2.56 21.54 14.96
CA LEU A 172 -1.15 21.85 15.17
C LEU A 172 -0.70 22.85 14.12
N PRO A 173 0.17 23.82 14.48
CA PRO A 173 0.76 24.71 13.49
C PRO A 173 1.53 23.89 12.44
N ARG A 174 1.29 24.16 11.17
CA ARG A 174 1.96 23.54 10.04
C ARG A 174 2.95 24.51 9.44
N LEU A 175 4.19 24.08 9.31
CA LEU A 175 5.24 24.85 8.69
C LEU A 175 5.92 23.99 7.60
N PRO A 176 6.09 24.50 6.38
CA PRO A 176 5.51 25.74 5.88
C PRO A 176 3.99 25.64 5.71
N LYS A 177 3.30 26.79 5.73
CA LYS A 177 1.86 26.84 5.44
C LYS A 177 1.58 26.26 4.06
N PRO A 178 0.44 25.53 3.85
CA PRO A 178 -0.01 25.16 2.51
C PRO A 178 -0.08 26.41 1.63
N ILE A 179 0.33 26.27 0.39
CA ILE A 179 0.00 27.23 -0.66
C ILE A 179 -1.44 26.87 -1.06
N ASP A 180 -2.34 27.84 -0.89
CA ASP A 180 -3.76 27.71 -1.26
C ASP A 180 -3.92 27.53 -2.78
#